data_88d755b74e9700b08f3bca752c0c0979
#
_entry.id   88d755b74e9700b08f3bca752c0c0979
#
_cell.length_a   1.000
_cell.length_b   1.000
_cell.length_c   1.000
_cell.angle_alpha   90.00
_cell.angle_beta   90.00
_cell.angle_gamma   90.00
#
_symmetry.space_group_name_H-M   'P 1'
#
loop_
_entity.id
_entity.type
_entity.pdbx_description
1 polymer ?
#
loop_
_entity_poly.entity_id
_entity_poly.type
_entity_poly.pdbx_seq_one_letter_code
_entity_poly.pdbx_strand_id
1 'polypeptide(L)'
;GDLNFTISLEEGDDATSCVYNIINKLSYDAAATISFEKGTYHFYPEFAYEKYCYISNHNDVMARIAFMLKDKRNLTIDGNGSKFIFHGRMIPFLMEKCKNIRVKNLSIDFAEPFHSESIITSLNSDGSFDMSISKEYPYEIRNGQLVFVKPYYEHSLGQSILYDPTRKAIAYQTEIYTPLTTLTKVKEKNYKDFEYKYKTDSKDDYIRYRGRRNQLEVKQLKPGLVRVYNHRKKMPPIGMVLASKGEQGENRFAPAFKANDTEDFSAENVIVHHAGGMGFLFENCSNVDLYKCVVEPSGNRMV
;
A
#
# COMPACT_ATOMS: atom_id res chain seq x y z
N GLY A 1 18.69 22.23 27.05
CA GLY A 1 19.44 21.07 26.62
C GLY A 1 18.54 20.17 25.79
N ASP A 2 19.14 19.42 24.86
CA ASP A 2 18.39 18.50 23.98
C ASP A 2 17.75 17.37 24.80
N LEU A 3 16.51 17.02 24.45
CA LEU A 3 15.82 15.90 25.05
C LEU A 3 16.23 14.59 24.36
N ASN A 4 16.48 13.56 25.15
CA ASN A 4 16.82 12.24 24.63
C ASN A 4 15.85 11.19 25.17
N PHE A 5 15.27 10.43 24.27
CA PHE A 5 14.39 9.31 24.60
C PHE A 5 14.98 8.04 23.99
N THR A 6 15.00 6.98 24.76
CA THR A 6 15.42 5.67 24.28
C THR A 6 14.25 4.69 24.40
N ILE A 7 13.91 4.04 23.30
CA ILE A 7 12.86 3.03 23.23
C ILE A 7 13.49 1.66 23.19
N SER A 8 13.09 0.82 24.14
CA SER A 8 13.46 -0.59 24.20
C SER A 8 12.22 -1.39 24.56
N LEU A 9 11.70 -2.15 23.61
CA LEU A 9 10.52 -2.98 23.78
C LEU A 9 10.84 -4.41 23.33
N GLU A 10 10.16 -5.38 23.92
CA GLU A 10 10.23 -6.73 23.43
C GLU A 10 9.44 -6.90 22.13
N GLU A 11 9.86 -7.85 21.29
CA GLU A 11 9.12 -8.19 20.10
C GLU A 11 7.72 -8.70 20.48
N GLY A 12 6.69 -8.12 19.86
CA GLY A 12 5.30 -8.40 20.19
C GLY A 12 4.62 -7.28 20.99
N ASP A 13 5.38 -6.41 21.66
CA ASP A 13 4.85 -5.20 22.27
C ASP A 13 4.48 -4.18 21.19
N ASP A 14 3.43 -3.39 21.42
CA ASP A 14 3.03 -2.32 20.51
C ASP A 14 3.88 -1.06 20.74
N ALA A 15 4.71 -0.73 19.78
CA ALA A 15 5.54 0.47 19.81
C ALA A 15 4.76 1.76 19.53
N THR A 16 3.56 1.68 18.96
CA THR A 16 2.77 2.83 18.52
C THR A 16 2.42 3.76 19.67
N SER A 17 1.94 3.22 20.77
CA SER A 17 1.59 4.01 21.96
C SER A 17 2.81 4.70 22.59
N CYS A 18 3.94 4.01 22.61
CA CYS A 18 5.19 4.57 23.16
C CYS A 18 5.65 5.78 22.34
N VAL A 19 5.67 5.64 21.03
CA VAL A 19 6.03 6.73 20.10
C VAL A 19 5.04 7.89 20.21
N TYR A 20 3.75 7.59 20.20
CA TYR A 20 2.70 8.60 20.35
C TYR A 20 2.88 9.44 21.63
N ASN A 21 3.11 8.79 22.76
CA ASN A 21 3.31 9.46 24.04
C ASN A 21 4.54 10.34 24.06
N ILE A 22 5.64 9.91 23.45
CA ILE A 22 6.86 10.73 23.36
C ILE A 22 6.62 11.95 22.49
N ILE A 23 6.09 11.77 21.28
CA ILE A 23 5.85 12.86 20.33
C ILE A 23 4.89 13.91 20.92
N ASN A 24 3.85 13.49 21.61
CA ASN A 24 2.89 14.41 22.24
C ASN A 24 3.49 15.27 23.37
N LYS A 25 4.57 14.81 23.98
CA LYS A 25 5.26 15.58 25.02
C LYS A 25 6.24 16.61 24.48
N LEU A 26 6.56 16.54 23.19
CA LEU A 26 7.51 17.46 22.56
C LEU A 26 6.81 18.78 22.26
N SER A 27 7.36 19.87 22.80
CA SER A 27 6.96 21.22 22.42
C SER A 27 7.53 21.61 21.06
N TYR A 28 6.95 22.64 20.44
CA TYR A 28 7.36 23.12 19.12
C TYR A 28 8.86 23.42 18.99
N ASP A 29 9.46 24.01 20.03
CA ASP A 29 10.86 24.42 20.00
C ASP A 29 11.82 23.42 20.65
N ALA A 30 11.32 22.25 21.06
CA ALA A 30 12.16 21.25 21.68
C ALA A 30 13.03 20.52 20.65
N ALA A 31 14.35 20.62 20.80
CA ALA A 31 15.27 19.73 20.11
C ALA A 31 15.27 18.38 20.84
N ALA A 32 15.06 17.30 20.10
CA ALA A 32 14.96 15.96 20.67
C ALA A 32 15.56 14.89 19.77
N THR A 33 16.00 13.82 20.40
CA THR A 33 16.39 12.58 19.73
C THR A 33 15.60 11.41 20.31
N ILE A 34 14.95 10.68 19.45
CA ILE A 34 14.28 9.41 19.79
C ILE A 34 15.14 8.29 19.21
N SER A 35 15.77 7.52 20.07
CA SER A 35 16.61 6.40 19.71
C SER A 35 15.92 5.08 20.05
N PHE A 36 16.09 4.10 19.19
CA PHE A 36 15.63 2.74 19.45
C PHE A 36 16.83 1.85 19.75
N GLU A 37 16.74 1.03 20.78
CA GLU A 37 17.68 -0.07 20.90
C GLU A 37 17.46 -1.02 19.73
N LYS A 38 18.55 -1.55 19.16
CA LYS A 38 18.46 -2.42 17.99
C LYS A 38 17.55 -3.62 18.26
N GLY A 39 16.52 -3.76 17.43
CA GLY A 39 15.55 -4.83 17.53
C GLY A 39 14.48 -4.75 16.46
N THR A 40 13.43 -5.51 16.64
CA THR A 40 12.24 -5.49 15.79
C THR A 40 11.08 -4.88 16.57
N TYR A 41 10.49 -3.82 16.01
CA TYR A 41 9.41 -3.07 16.64
C TYR A 41 8.16 -3.18 15.79
N HIS A 42 7.03 -3.50 16.43
CA HIS A 42 5.73 -3.62 15.79
C HIS A 42 4.85 -2.42 16.11
N PHE A 43 4.19 -1.93 15.06
CA PHE A 43 3.25 -0.80 15.13
C PHE A 43 1.88 -1.29 14.67
N TYR A 44 0.88 -1.05 15.51
CA TYR A 44 -0.49 -1.52 15.27
C TYR A 44 -1.46 -0.35 15.14
N PRO A 45 -2.49 -0.46 14.28
CA PRO A 45 -3.38 0.67 13.99
C PRO A 45 -4.28 1.07 15.15
N GLU A 46 -4.54 0.19 16.12
CA GLU A 46 -5.47 0.44 17.23
C GLU A 46 -5.12 1.67 18.07
N PHE A 47 -3.82 1.93 18.25
CA PHE A 47 -3.31 3.03 19.05
C PHE A 47 -2.63 4.12 18.21
N ALA A 48 -2.78 4.06 16.91
CA ALA A 48 -2.21 5.05 16.01
C ALA A 48 -3.03 6.34 15.99
N TYR A 49 -2.35 7.45 15.67
CA TYR A 49 -3.02 8.71 15.44
C TYR A 49 -3.92 8.64 14.20
N GLU A 50 -5.17 9.09 14.31
CA GLU A 50 -6.14 9.04 13.24
C GLU A 50 -6.30 10.42 12.59
N LYS A 51 -6.13 10.48 11.27
CA LYS A 51 -6.22 11.72 10.51
C LYS A 51 -6.76 11.48 9.11
N TYR A 52 -7.64 12.36 8.65
CA TYR A 52 -8.03 12.43 7.25
C TYR A 52 -6.89 13.04 6.43
N CYS A 53 -6.39 12.28 5.46
CA CYS A 53 -5.24 12.67 4.65
C CYS A 53 -5.62 12.77 3.17
N TYR A 54 -5.30 13.90 2.57
CA TYR A 54 -5.21 14.03 1.13
C TYR A 54 -3.87 13.46 0.66
N ILE A 55 -3.91 12.57 -0.30
CA ILE A 55 -2.72 11.93 -0.86
C ILE A 55 -2.76 12.06 -2.39
N SER A 56 -1.78 12.78 -2.93
CA SER A 56 -1.63 12.97 -4.38
C SER A 56 -1.53 11.63 -5.11
N ASN A 57 -2.27 11.49 -6.20
CA ASN A 57 -2.40 10.26 -6.99
C ASN A 57 -2.97 9.04 -6.23
N HIS A 58 -3.57 9.27 -5.08
CA HIS A 58 -4.26 8.27 -4.25
C HIS A 58 -5.66 8.79 -3.91
N ASN A 59 -6.46 7.92 -3.30
CA ASN A 59 -7.71 8.38 -2.70
C ASN A 59 -7.44 9.07 -1.36
N ASP A 60 -8.27 10.04 -1.03
CA ASP A 60 -8.28 10.58 0.31
C ASP A 60 -8.70 9.51 1.31
N VAL A 61 -7.99 9.41 2.40
CA VAL A 61 -8.20 8.33 3.38
C VAL A 61 -8.19 8.84 4.81
N MET A 62 -8.96 8.18 5.66
CA MET A 62 -8.80 8.29 7.11
C MET A 62 -7.61 7.41 7.52
N ALA A 63 -6.46 8.03 7.66
CA ALA A 63 -5.21 7.32 7.89
C ALA A 63 -4.94 7.07 9.37
N ARG A 64 -4.32 5.93 9.65
CA ARG A 64 -3.71 5.59 10.95
C ARG A 64 -2.22 5.82 10.84
N ILE A 65 -1.68 6.72 11.66
CA ILE A 65 -0.32 7.23 11.54
C ILE A 65 0.49 6.86 12.77
N ALA A 66 1.64 6.21 12.58
CA ALA A 66 2.52 5.83 13.68
C ALA A 66 3.35 7.02 14.19
N PHE A 67 4.11 7.65 13.30
CA PHE A 67 4.90 8.85 13.61
C PHE A 67 4.19 10.08 13.02
N MET A 68 3.28 10.67 13.78
CA MET A 68 2.62 11.90 13.41
C MET A 68 3.44 13.09 13.93
N LEU A 69 4.15 13.74 13.02
CA LEU A 69 4.97 14.90 13.33
C LEU A 69 4.30 16.15 12.76
N LYS A 70 3.70 16.93 13.62
CA LYS A 70 3.07 18.19 13.28
C LYS A 70 3.69 19.33 14.07
N ASP A 71 4.11 20.39 13.38
CA ASP A 71 4.74 21.54 13.98
C ASP A 71 5.94 21.16 14.89
N LYS A 72 6.78 20.23 14.42
CA LYS A 72 7.99 19.78 15.15
C LYS A 72 9.24 20.34 14.48
N ARG A 73 10.25 20.61 15.31
CA ARG A 73 11.56 21.09 14.87
C ARG A 73 12.68 20.32 15.54
N ASN A 74 13.80 20.21 14.86
CA ASN A 74 15.05 19.70 15.41
C ASN A 74 14.87 18.32 16.06
N LEU A 75 14.17 17.41 15.35
CA LEU A 75 13.89 16.06 15.82
C LEU A 75 14.70 15.06 15.01
N THR A 76 15.42 14.21 15.72
CA THR A 76 16.11 13.05 15.15
C THR A 76 15.44 11.77 15.62
N ILE A 77 15.14 10.89 14.69
CA ILE A 77 14.66 9.53 14.95
C ILE A 77 15.73 8.57 14.45
N ASP A 78 16.37 7.87 15.37
CA ASP A 78 17.44 6.92 15.07
C ASP A 78 17.00 5.50 15.42
N GLY A 79 16.80 4.69 14.39
CA GLY A 79 16.42 3.29 14.55
C GLY A 79 17.57 2.39 15.01
N ASN A 80 18.81 2.87 14.94
CA ASN A 80 19.99 2.10 15.35
C ASN A 80 20.06 0.70 14.69
N GLY A 81 19.64 0.61 13.43
CA GLY A 81 19.60 -0.66 12.67
C GLY A 81 18.37 -1.52 12.93
N SER A 82 17.34 -0.97 13.55
CA SER A 82 16.10 -1.69 13.87
C SER A 82 15.21 -1.91 12.67
N LYS A 83 14.35 -2.92 12.78
CA LYS A 83 13.27 -3.23 11.84
C LYS A 83 11.95 -2.71 12.41
N PHE A 84 11.24 -1.91 11.62
CA PHE A 84 9.91 -1.42 11.94
C PHE A 84 8.88 -2.14 11.10
N ILE A 85 8.01 -2.90 11.75
CA ILE A 85 6.96 -3.70 11.12
C ILE A 85 5.60 -3.08 11.42
N PHE A 86 4.91 -2.65 10.38
CA PHE A 86 3.60 -2.02 10.48
C PHE A 86 2.50 -3.02 10.15
N HIS A 87 1.41 -2.96 10.89
CA HIS A 87 0.26 -3.84 10.73
C HIS A 87 -0.94 -3.05 10.18
N GLY A 88 -1.69 -3.67 9.29
CA GLY A 88 -2.86 -3.05 8.68
C GLY A 88 -2.49 -1.91 7.71
N ARG A 89 -3.43 -0.99 7.54
CA ARG A 89 -3.27 0.18 6.67
C ARG A 89 -2.80 1.38 7.48
N MET A 90 -1.50 1.47 7.66
CA MET A 90 -0.87 2.56 8.40
C MET A 90 0.02 3.40 7.49
N ILE A 91 0.17 4.68 7.83
CA ILE A 91 1.25 5.54 7.33
C ILE A 91 2.35 5.55 8.40
N PRO A 92 3.54 5.02 8.10
CA PRO A 92 4.65 5.03 9.04
C PRO A 92 5.02 6.43 9.54
N PHE A 93 5.27 7.35 8.62
CA PHE A 93 5.72 8.71 8.94
C PHE A 93 4.90 9.75 8.18
N LEU A 94 4.30 10.67 8.91
CA LEU A 94 3.66 11.85 8.35
C LEU A 94 4.24 13.09 9.03
N MET A 95 4.77 14.01 8.22
CA MET A 95 5.33 15.27 8.65
C MET A 95 4.53 16.41 8.06
N GLU A 96 4.10 17.33 8.92
CA GLU A 96 3.40 18.54 8.49
C GLU A 96 3.97 19.76 9.21
N LYS A 97 4.34 20.77 8.45
CA LYS A 97 4.89 22.04 8.99
C LYS A 97 6.04 21.80 9.96
N CYS A 98 6.94 20.93 9.57
CA CYS A 98 8.14 20.57 10.35
C CYS A 98 9.37 21.24 9.79
N LYS A 99 10.42 21.32 10.60
CA LYS A 99 11.72 21.84 10.19
C LYS A 99 12.85 21.07 10.86
N ASN A 100 13.87 20.72 10.09
CA ASN A 100 15.05 19.99 10.55
C ASN A 100 14.66 18.66 11.23
N ILE A 101 14.11 17.77 10.42
CA ILE A 101 13.76 16.42 10.82
C ILE A 101 14.75 15.45 10.21
N ARG A 102 15.29 14.56 11.00
CA ARG A 102 16.22 13.50 10.57
C ARG A 102 15.68 12.13 10.96
N VAL A 103 15.62 11.23 10.00
CA VAL A 103 15.27 9.83 10.22
C VAL A 103 16.40 8.97 9.71
N LYS A 104 16.93 8.08 10.53
CA LYS A 104 18.10 7.29 10.14
C LYS A 104 18.12 5.88 10.72
N ASN A 105 18.83 5.00 10.02
CA ASN A 105 19.24 3.66 10.47
C ASN A 105 18.03 2.78 10.82
N LEU A 106 17.09 2.62 9.91
CA LEU A 106 15.95 1.74 10.12
C LEU A 106 15.44 1.14 8.80
N SER A 107 14.72 0.06 8.92
CA SER A 107 13.94 -0.49 7.83
C SER A 107 12.45 -0.46 8.14
N ILE A 108 11.65 -0.28 7.10
CA ILE A 108 10.19 -0.28 7.17
C ILE A 108 9.68 -1.44 6.34
N ASP A 109 8.83 -2.24 6.95
CA ASP A 109 8.09 -3.28 6.27
C ASP A 109 6.66 -3.35 6.84
N PHE A 110 5.78 -4.03 6.13
CA PHE A 110 4.45 -4.37 6.62
C PHE A 110 4.37 -5.86 6.89
N ALA A 111 3.69 -6.23 7.97
CA ALA A 111 3.49 -7.63 8.31
C ALA A 111 2.79 -8.39 7.19
N GLU A 112 1.83 -7.73 6.53
CA GLU A 112 1.14 -8.24 5.35
C GLU A 112 1.34 -7.28 4.18
N PRO A 113 1.70 -7.76 2.98
CA PRO A 113 1.78 -6.91 1.80
C PRO A 113 0.39 -6.41 1.40
N PHE A 114 0.34 -5.25 0.75
CA PHE A 114 -0.92 -4.68 0.24
C PHE A 114 -1.42 -5.33 -1.05
N HIS A 115 -0.67 -6.24 -1.60
CA HIS A 115 -1.02 -7.04 -2.77
C HIS A 115 -1.06 -8.53 -2.39
N SER A 116 -1.63 -9.34 -3.27
CA SER A 116 -1.58 -10.80 -3.19
C SER A 116 -1.12 -11.38 -4.50
N GLU A 117 -0.31 -12.42 -4.45
CA GLU A 117 0.29 -13.03 -5.62
C GLU A 117 -0.35 -14.39 -5.92
N SER A 118 -0.58 -14.63 -7.22
CA SER A 118 -1.08 -15.90 -7.74
C SER A 118 -0.24 -16.30 -8.95
N ILE A 119 -0.05 -17.59 -9.16
CA ILE A 119 0.72 -18.09 -10.29
C ILE A 119 -0.23 -18.69 -11.31
N ILE A 120 -0.15 -18.26 -12.56
CA ILE A 120 -0.96 -18.81 -13.66
C ILE A 120 -0.47 -20.22 -13.97
N THR A 121 -1.35 -21.21 -13.85
CA THR A 121 -0.98 -22.63 -13.99
C THR A 121 -1.57 -23.30 -15.22
N SER A 122 -2.72 -22.84 -15.70
CA SER A 122 -3.39 -23.47 -16.84
C SER A 122 -4.26 -22.48 -17.59
N LEU A 123 -4.33 -22.63 -18.89
CA LEU A 123 -5.26 -21.94 -19.79
C LEU A 123 -6.24 -22.96 -20.33
N ASN A 124 -7.54 -22.71 -20.23
CA ASN A 124 -8.57 -23.67 -20.59
C ASN A 124 -9.28 -23.28 -21.89
N SER A 125 -9.80 -24.28 -22.60
CA SER A 125 -10.45 -24.08 -23.91
C SER A 125 -11.74 -23.26 -23.85
N ASP A 126 -12.38 -23.18 -22.68
CA ASP A 126 -13.58 -22.38 -22.46
C ASP A 126 -13.29 -20.88 -22.16
N GLY A 127 -12.03 -20.47 -22.23
CA GLY A 127 -11.59 -19.11 -21.92
C GLY A 127 -11.36 -18.84 -20.44
N SER A 128 -11.51 -19.84 -19.58
CA SER A 128 -11.09 -19.74 -18.18
C SER A 128 -9.58 -19.99 -18.03
N PHE A 129 -9.03 -19.56 -16.91
CA PHE A 129 -7.65 -19.90 -16.55
C PHE A 129 -7.57 -20.29 -15.09
N ASP A 130 -6.57 -21.09 -14.76
CA ASP A 130 -6.31 -21.54 -13.40
C ASP A 130 -5.10 -20.83 -12.83
N MET A 131 -5.15 -20.57 -11.54
CA MET A 131 -4.04 -20.01 -10.81
C MET A 131 -3.89 -20.63 -9.44
N SER A 132 -2.66 -20.83 -9.02
CA SER A 132 -2.32 -21.28 -7.68
C SER A 132 -2.06 -20.11 -6.75
N ILE A 133 -2.54 -20.22 -5.53
CA ILE A 133 -2.39 -19.21 -4.48
C ILE A 133 -1.72 -19.87 -3.29
N SER A 134 -0.56 -19.35 -2.89
CA SER A 134 0.18 -19.88 -1.76
C SER A 134 -0.54 -19.58 -0.44
N LYS A 135 -0.25 -20.37 0.59
CA LYS A 135 -0.80 -20.16 1.95
C LYS A 135 -0.40 -18.81 2.56
N GLU A 136 0.61 -18.16 2.01
CA GLU A 136 1.04 -16.81 2.39
C GLU A 136 -0.02 -15.75 2.07
N TYR A 137 -0.91 -16.05 1.11
CA TYR A 137 -2.00 -15.16 0.70
C TYR A 137 -3.36 -15.82 0.97
N PRO A 138 -3.84 -15.79 2.23
CA PRO A 138 -5.15 -16.34 2.56
C PRO A 138 -6.27 -15.74 1.75
N TYR A 139 -7.21 -16.55 1.31
CA TYR A 139 -8.35 -16.12 0.51
C TYR A 139 -9.61 -16.88 0.85
N GLU A 140 -10.73 -16.29 0.50
CA GLU A 140 -12.04 -16.92 0.50
C GLU A 140 -12.75 -16.69 -0.83
N ILE A 141 -13.68 -17.55 -1.17
CA ILE A 141 -14.58 -17.35 -2.31
C ILE A 141 -15.97 -17.10 -1.74
N ARG A 142 -16.48 -15.89 -1.96
CA ARG A 142 -17.78 -15.43 -1.48
C ARG A 142 -18.66 -15.09 -2.68
N ASN A 143 -19.76 -15.80 -2.84
CA ASN A 143 -20.69 -15.60 -3.96
C ASN A 143 -19.99 -15.60 -5.33
N GLY A 144 -19.05 -16.53 -5.53
CA GLY A 144 -18.27 -16.62 -6.76
C GLY A 144 -17.17 -15.57 -6.93
N GLN A 145 -16.88 -14.80 -5.90
CA GLN A 145 -15.85 -13.75 -5.93
C GLN A 145 -14.67 -14.10 -5.06
N LEU A 146 -13.47 -13.89 -5.59
CA LEU A 146 -12.24 -14.10 -4.84
C LEU A 146 -11.96 -12.89 -3.95
N VAL A 147 -11.82 -13.14 -2.66
CA VAL A 147 -11.48 -12.14 -1.65
C VAL A 147 -10.21 -12.58 -0.93
N PHE A 148 -9.16 -11.78 -1.01
CA PHE A 148 -7.97 -11.97 -0.21
C PHE A 148 -8.18 -11.40 1.19
N VAL A 149 -7.92 -12.20 2.21
CA VAL A 149 -8.20 -11.86 3.61
C VAL A 149 -6.89 -11.53 4.32
N LYS A 150 -6.77 -10.29 4.75
CA LYS A 150 -5.64 -9.81 5.57
C LYS A 150 -6.13 -9.57 7.00
N PRO A 151 -5.26 -9.52 8.02
CA PRO A 151 -5.69 -9.36 9.40
C PRO A 151 -6.56 -8.12 9.68
N TYR A 152 -6.33 -7.02 8.98
CA TYR A 152 -7.03 -5.75 9.23
C TYR A 152 -7.90 -5.28 8.07
N TYR A 153 -7.87 -5.95 6.93
CA TYR A 153 -8.61 -5.57 5.75
C TYR A 153 -8.71 -6.72 4.76
N GLU A 154 -9.53 -6.52 3.75
CA GLU A 154 -9.70 -7.46 2.64
C GLU A 154 -9.52 -6.72 1.32
N HIS A 155 -9.15 -7.44 0.27
CA HIS A 155 -9.15 -6.88 -1.07
C HIS A 155 -9.59 -7.89 -2.12
N SER A 156 -10.14 -7.39 -3.20
CA SER A 156 -10.53 -8.19 -4.37
C SER A 156 -9.34 -8.46 -5.28
N LEU A 157 -9.56 -9.22 -6.36
CA LEU A 157 -8.59 -9.32 -7.46
C LEU A 157 -8.25 -7.95 -8.03
N GLY A 158 -9.27 -7.20 -8.42
CA GLY A 158 -9.15 -5.83 -8.88
C GLY A 158 -8.10 -5.61 -9.95
N GLN A 159 -7.43 -4.49 -9.85
CA GLN A 159 -6.31 -4.15 -10.73
C GLN A 159 -5.11 -5.03 -10.40
N SER A 160 -4.49 -5.57 -11.44
CA SER A 160 -3.40 -6.52 -11.32
C SER A 160 -2.29 -6.21 -12.31
N ILE A 161 -1.10 -6.63 -11.96
CA ILE A 161 0.08 -6.56 -12.81
C ILE A 161 0.65 -7.97 -12.93
N LEU A 162 1.02 -8.36 -14.15
CA LEU A 162 1.71 -9.62 -14.37
C LEU A 162 3.22 -9.42 -14.29
N TYR A 163 3.86 -10.25 -13.49
CA TYR A 163 5.32 -10.31 -13.35
C TYR A 163 5.87 -11.61 -13.91
N ASP A 164 7.00 -11.51 -14.59
CA ASP A 164 7.78 -12.65 -15.00
C ASP A 164 8.76 -13.03 -13.86
N PRO A 165 8.56 -14.17 -13.20
CA PRO A 165 9.41 -14.55 -12.07
C PRO A 165 10.85 -14.86 -12.47
N THR A 166 11.08 -15.27 -13.74
CA THR A 166 12.43 -15.53 -14.24
C THR A 166 13.23 -14.25 -14.41
N ARG A 167 12.59 -13.22 -14.94
CA ARG A 167 13.21 -11.90 -15.15
C ARG A 167 13.14 -11.01 -13.92
N LYS A 168 12.30 -11.34 -12.95
CA LYS A 168 11.97 -10.48 -11.78
C LYS A 168 11.53 -9.07 -12.19
N ALA A 169 10.72 -8.99 -13.22
CA ALA A 169 10.23 -7.76 -13.82
C ALA A 169 8.80 -7.93 -14.33
N ILE A 170 8.15 -6.81 -14.64
CA ILE A 170 6.84 -6.83 -15.28
C ILE A 170 6.93 -7.65 -16.57
N ALA A 171 5.95 -8.54 -16.78
CA ALA A 171 5.92 -9.44 -17.91
C ALA A 171 5.84 -8.65 -19.22
N TYR A 172 6.59 -9.12 -20.22
CA TYR A 172 6.67 -8.46 -21.51
C TYR A 172 5.30 -8.38 -22.21
N GLN A 173 4.96 -7.23 -22.75
CA GLN A 173 3.68 -6.94 -23.43
C GLN A 173 2.42 -7.12 -22.55
N THR A 174 2.58 -7.17 -21.24
CA THR A 174 1.47 -7.31 -20.28
C THR A 174 1.58 -6.33 -19.11
N GLU A 175 2.06 -5.14 -19.38
CA GLU A 175 2.40 -4.11 -18.38
C GLU A 175 1.27 -3.83 -17.40
N ILE A 176 0.03 -3.78 -17.89
CA ILE A 176 -1.14 -3.65 -17.03
C ILE A 176 -2.11 -4.76 -17.40
N TYR A 177 -2.27 -5.70 -16.50
CA TYR A 177 -3.23 -6.76 -16.62
C TYR A 177 -4.31 -6.63 -15.55
N THR A 178 -5.52 -6.40 -16.00
CA THR A 178 -6.66 -6.33 -15.09
C THR A 178 -7.65 -7.41 -15.48
N PRO A 179 -7.72 -8.50 -14.72
CA PRO A 179 -8.63 -9.60 -15.04
C PRO A 179 -10.07 -9.25 -14.66
N LEU A 180 -10.54 -8.11 -15.12
CA LEU A 180 -11.89 -7.62 -14.85
C LEU A 180 -12.72 -7.70 -16.13
N THR A 181 -13.98 -8.02 -15.96
CA THR A 181 -14.95 -7.81 -17.01
C THR A 181 -15.16 -6.32 -17.23
N THR A 182 -15.38 -5.95 -18.47
CA THR A 182 -15.77 -4.58 -18.79
C THR A 182 -17.13 -4.27 -18.16
N LEU A 183 -17.22 -3.11 -17.56
CA LEU A 183 -18.50 -2.51 -17.15
C LEU A 183 -19.41 -2.41 -18.38
N THR A 184 -20.69 -2.68 -18.20
CA THR A 184 -21.68 -2.47 -19.26
C THR A 184 -21.71 -0.99 -19.60
N LYS A 185 -21.36 -0.69 -20.85
CA LYS A 185 -21.30 0.66 -21.37
C LYS A 185 -22.67 1.08 -21.89
N VAL A 186 -23.22 2.14 -21.34
CA VAL A 186 -24.53 2.68 -21.75
C VAL A 186 -24.35 4.16 -22.13
N LYS A 187 -24.81 4.55 -23.31
CA LYS A 187 -24.91 5.95 -23.69
C LYS A 187 -26.16 6.55 -23.08
N GLU A 188 -26.01 7.65 -22.38
CA GLU A 188 -27.13 8.39 -21.81
C GLU A 188 -26.96 9.89 -22.01
N LYS A 189 -28.08 10.57 -22.28
CA LYS A 189 -28.11 12.02 -22.41
C LYS A 189 -28.22 12.73 -21.06
N ASN A 190 -28.86 12.10 -20.08
CA ASN A 190 -29.01 12.62 -18.72
C ASN A 190 -28.21 11.76 -17.74
N TYR A 191 -27.42 12.39 -16.90
CA TYR A 191 -26.52 11.71 -15.98
C TYR A 191 -26.87 11.91 -14.50
N LYS A 192 -28.13 11.78 -14.19
CA LYS A 192 -28.53 11.56 -12.80
C LYS A 192 -28.25 10.09 -12.47
N ASP A 193 -27.53 9.83 -11.38
CA ASP A 193 -27.28 8.47 -10.84
C ASP A 193 -26.13 7.68 -11.48
N PHE A 194 -24.98 8.32 -11.75
CA PHE A 194 -23.82 7.63 -12.32
C PHE A 194 -22.70 7.33 -11.33
N GLU A 195 -22.17 6.10 -11.39
CA GLU A 195 -20.90 5.77 -10.74
C GLU A 195 -19.70 6.40 -11.46
N TYR A 196 -19.67 6.34 -12.80
CA TYR A 196 -18.64 6.96 -13.64
C TYR A 196 -19.24 7.65 -14.85
N LYS A 197 -18.72 8.82 -15.16
CA LYS A 197 -19.13 9.62 -16.31
C LYS A 197 -17.93 9.94 -17.19
N TYR A 198 -18.06 9.63 -18.47
CA TYR A 198 -17.08 10.05 -19.45
C TYR A 198 -17.78 10.85 -20.55
N LYS A 199 -17.22 12.03 -20.83
CA LYS A 199 -17.71 12.85 -21.92
C LYS A 199 -17.34 12.18 -23.24
N THR A 200 -18.30 12.03 -24.13
CA THR A 200 -18.08 11.56 -25.49
C THR A 200 -17.69 12.71 -26.41
N ASP A 201 -17.33 12.43 -27.67
CA ASP A 201 -17.02 13.46 -28.67
C ASP A 201 -18.23 14.33 -29.04
N SER A 202 -19.45 13.91 -28.70
CA SER A 202 -20.63 14.77 -28.83
C SER A 202 -20.89 15.52 -27.51
N LYS A 203 -21.16 16.82 -27.61
CA LYS A 203 -21.28 17.73 -26.46
C LYS A 203 -22.34 17.32 -25.42
N ASP A 204 -23.29 16.49 -25.78
CA ASP A 204 -24.47 16.17 -24.98
C ASP A 204 -24.56 14.68 -24.57
N ASP A 205 -23.67 13.84 -25.04
CA ASP A 205 -23.65 12.42 -24.73
C ASP A 205 -22.60 12.06 -23.71
N TYR A 206 -22.99 11.26 -22.74
CA TYR A 206 -22.08 10.70 -21.74
C TYR A 206 -22.12 9.18 -21.81
N ILE A 207 -20.95 8.58 -21.64
CA ILE A 207 -20.86 7.14 -21.48
C ILE A 207 -20.99 6.82 -20.00
N ARG A 208 -22.02 6.06 -19.69
CA ARG A 208 -22.25 5.52 -18.36
C ARG A 208 -21.75 4.11 -18.27
N TYR A 209 -21.09 3.82 -17.16
CA TYR A 209 -20.77 2.46 -16.77
C TYR A 209 -21.74 2.05 -15.67
N ARG A 210 -22.68 1.17 -15.99
CA ARG A 210 -23.77 0.76 -15.09
C ARG A 210 -23.41 -0.51 -14.36
N GLY A 211 -23.77 -0.54 -13.07
CA GLY A 211 -23.71 -1.72 -12.24
C GLY A 211 -22.37 -1.92 -11.54
N ARG A 212 -22.37 -2.83 -10.60
CA ARG A 212 -21.12 -3.34 -10.05
C ARG A 212 -20.29 -3.85 -11.21
N ARG A 213 -19.00 -3.57 -11.19
CA ARG A 213 -18.08 -4.25 -12.07
C ARG A 213 -18.43 -5.72 -12.01
N ASN A 214 -18.79 -6.31 -13.15
CA ASN A 214 -18.99 -7.75 -13.21
C ASN A 214 -17.71 -8.40 -12.79
N GLN A 215 -17.60 -8.72 -11.53
CA GLN A 215 -16.46 -9.39 -11.00
C GLN A 215 -16.37 -10.75 -11.66
N LEU A 216 -15.15 -11.16 -11.94
CA LEU A 216 -14.90 -12.48 -12.48
C LEU A 216 -15.45 -13.53 -11.53
N GLU A 217 -16.15 -14.50 -12.07
CA GLU A 217 -16.54 -15.66 -11.29
C GLU A 217 -15.32 -16.53 -11.04
N VAL A 218 -15.10 -16.89 -9.79
CA VAL A 218 -13.99 -17.72 -9.35
C VAL A 218 -14.53 -18.94 -8.63
N LYS A 219 -14.02 -20.11 -8.98
CA LYS A 219 -14.34 -21.38 -8.31
C LYS A 219 -13.06 -22.03 -7.79
N GLN A 220 -13.13 -22.56 -6.59
CA GLN A 220 -12.03 -23.35 -6.05
C GLN A 220 -12.09 -24.75 -6.64
N LEU A 221 -10.96 -25.20 -7.21
CA LEU A 221 -10.79 -26.57 -7.69
C LEU A 221 -10.30 -27.49 -6.56
N LYS A 222 -9.37 -26.99 -5.76
CA LYS A 222 -8.87 -27.56 -4.51
C LYS A 222 -8.23 -26.45 -3.68
N PRO A 223 -7.94 -26.66 -2.40
CA PRO A 223 -7.28 -25.63 -1.60
C PRO A 223 -6.01 -25.10 -2.28
N GLY A 224 -5.96 -23.78 -2.48
CA GLY A 224 -4.85 -23.09 -3.14
C GLY A 224 -4.85 -23.15 -4.67
N LEU A 225 -5.86 -23.73 -5.31
CA LEU A 225 -6.01 -23.74 -6.77
C LEU A 225 -7.42 -23.29 -7.15
N VAL A 226 -7.50 -22.21 -7.91
CA VAL A 226 -8.76 -21.58 -8.30
C VAL A 226 -8.86 -21.44 -9.81
N ARG A 227 -10.07 -21.47 -10.33
CA ARG A 227 -10.39 -21.23 -11.75
C ARG A 227 -11.16 -19.94 -11.90
N VAL A 228 -10.69 -19.09 -12.82
CA VAL A 228 -11.25 -17.77 -13.10
C VAL A 228 -12.02 -17.81 -14.40
N TYR A 229 -13.31 -17.49 -14.34
CA TYR A 229 -14.23 -17.50 -15.46
C TYR A 229 -14.57 -16.10 -15.94
N ASN A 230 -15.22 -16.02 -17.10
CA ASN A 230 -15.72 -14.77 -17.71
C ASN A 230 -14.64 -13.73 -18.00
N HIS A 231 -13.42 -14.19 -18.14
CA HIS A 231 -12.30 -13.34 -18.50
C HIS A 231 -12.40 -12.93 -19.98
N ARG A 232 -12.50 -11.64 -20.25
CA ARG A 232 -12.70 -11.08 -21.59
C ARG A 232 -11.45 -10.44 -22.21
N LYS A 233 -10.31 -10.56 -21.56
CA LYS A 233 -9.04 -10.06 -22.05
C LYS A 233 -8.15 -11.17 -22.55
N LYS A 234 -7.03 -10.78 -23.17
CA LYS A 234 -6.00 -11.74 -23.53
C LYS A 234 -5.65 -12.62 -22.33
N MET A 235 -5.55 -13.91 -22.56
CA MET A 235 -5.21 -14.87 -21.51
C MET A 235 -3.83 -14.59 -20.93
N PRO A 236 -3.65 -14.63 -19.60
CA PRO A 236 -2.34 -14.46 -19.00
C PRO A 236 -1.43 -15.64 -19.33
N PRO A 237 -0.14 -15.41 -19.61
CA PRO A 237 0.79 -16.53 -19.88
C PRO A 237 0.97 -17.44 -18.65
N ILE A 238 1.08 -18.75 -18.91
CA ILE A 238 1.37 -19.74 -17.87
C ILE A 238 2.73 -19.44 -17.24
N GLY A 239 2.82 -19.58 -15.91
CA GLY A 239 4.03 -19.35 -15.13
C GLY A 239 4.24 -17.92 -14.68
N MET A 240 3.45 -16.96 -15.18
CA MET A 240 3.50 -15.58 -14.71
C MET A 240 2.85 -15.43 -13.34
N VAL A 241 3.34 -14.46 -12.58
CA VAL A 241 2.79 -14.08 -11.28
C VAL A 241 1.81 -12.93 -11.47
N LEU A 242 0.58 -13.13 -11.05
CA LEU A 242 -0.44 -12.09 -11.01
C LEU A 242 -0.41 -11.41 -9.65
N ALA A 243 0.09 -10.19 -9.60
CA ALA A 243 0.06 -9.36 -8.40
C ALA A 243 -1.24 -8.57 -8.36
N SER A 244 -2.17 -8.98 -7.52
CA SER A 244 -3.50 -8.39 -7.37
C SER A 244 -3.50 -7.36 -6.26
N LYS A 245 -3.97 -6.16 -6.56
CA LYS A 245 -3.97 -5.02 -5.61
C LYS A 245 -5.37 -4.60 -5.18
N GLY A 246 -6.40 -5.24 -5.67
CA GLY A 246 -7.78 -4.87 -5.43
C GLY A 246 -8.29 -3.76 -6.35
N GLU A 247 -9.49 -3.30 -6.08
CA GLU A 247 -10.15 -2.24 -6.84
C GLU A 247 -9.47 -0.88 -6.61
N GLN A 248 -9.78 0.07 -7.48
CA GLN A 248 -9.38 1.45 -7.25
C GLN A 248 -9.91 1.94 -5.89
N GLY A 249 -9.04 2.44 -5.06
CA GLY A 249 -9.34 2.76 -3.66
C GLY A 249 -8.84 1.71 -2.66
N GLU A 250 -8.64 0.48 -3.11
CA GLU A 250 -7.98 -0.57 -2.32
C GLU A 250 -6.49 -0.68 -2.65
N ASN A 251 -6.11 -0.34 -3.90
CA ASN A 251 -4.81 -0.69 -4.48
C ASN A 251 -3.65 0.26 -4.17
N ARG A 252 -3.94 1.45 -3.70
CA ARG A 252 -2.93 2.43 -3.28
C ARG A 252 -3.42 3.12 -2.02
N PHE A 253 -2.81 2.79 -0.91
CA PHE A 253 -3.22 3.36 0.36
C PHE A 253 -2.45 4.64 0.68
N ALA A 254 -1.15 4.54 0.92
CA ALA A 254 -0.34 5.67 1.33
C ALA A 254 1.16 5.41 1.17
N PRO A 255 1.99 6.46 1.11
CA PRO A 255 3.44 6.31 1.15
C PRO A 255 3.93 5.90 2.54
N ALA A 256 5.16 5.39 2.63
CA ALA A 256 5.83 5.13 3.91
C ALA A 256 6.22 6.44 4.60
N PHE A 257 6.69 7.41 3.83
CA PHE A 257 6.99 8.77 4.28
C PHE A 257 6.17 9.76 3.48
N LYS A 258 5.39 10.56 4.17
CA LYS A 258 4.68 11.70 3.59
C LYS A 258 5.06 12.96 4.35
N ALA A 259 5.50 13.98 3.63
CA ALA A 259 5.82 15.27 4.20
C ALA A 259 5.12 16.38 3.43
N ASN A 260 4.49 17.30 4.17
CA ASN A 260 3.85 18.49 3.65
C ASN A 260 4.43 19.72 4.35
N ASP A 261 4.66 20.79 3.59
CA ASP A 261 5.08 22.09 4.14
C ASP A 261 6.27 21.96 5.12
N THR A 262 7.22 21.11 4.79
CA THR A 262 8.35 20.74 5.65
C THR A 262 9.67 21.20 5.02
N GLU A 263 10.54 21.77 5.85
CA GLU A 263 11.87 22.22 5.46
C GLU A 263 12.95 21.39 6.13
N ASP A 264 14.09 21.20 5.45
CA ASP A 264 15.27 20.55 5.99
C ASP A 264 14.99 19.14 6.53
N PHE A 265 14.40 18.29 5.69
CA PHE A 265 14.22 16.89 5.99
C PHE A 265 15.40 16.07 5.47
N SER A 266 15.90 15.14 6.26
CA SER A 266 16.86 14.15 5.81
C SER A 266 16.48 12.74 6.26
N ALA A 267 16.69 11.78 5.38
CA ALA A 267 16.67 10.36 5.69
C ALA A 267 18.02 9.75 5.31
N GLU A 268 18.61 8.99 6.19
CA GLU A 268 19.89 8.34 6.00
C GLU A 268 19.82 6.87 6.40
N ASN A 269 20.28 5.99 5.51
CA ASN A 269 20.29 4.56 5.73
C ASN A 269 18.91 4.03 6.13
N VAL A 270 17.92 4.32 5.30
CA VAL A 270 16.53 3.90 5.46
C VAL A 270 16.15 2.98 4.31
N ILE A 271 15.63 1.81 4.64
CA ILE A 271 15.17 0.82 3.67
C ILE A 271 13.65 0.68 3.81
N VAL A 272 12.94 0.91 2.72
CA VAL A 272 11.48 0.68 2.65
C VAL A 272 11.26 -0.59 1.83
N HIS A 273 10.82 -1.65 2.47
CA HIS A 273 10.51 -2.91 1.78
C HIS A 273 9.12 -2.89 1.16
N HIS A 274 8.13 -2.38 1.91
CA HIS A 274 6.76 -2.24 1.43
C HIS A 274 6.18 -0.91 1.85
N ALA A 275 5.27 -0.41 1.02
CA ALA A 275 4.45 0.76 1.32
C ALA A 275 3.09 0.61 0.63
N GLY A 276 2.10 1.36 1.09
CA GLY A 276 0.76 1.33 0.50
C GLY A 276 0.68 1.96 -0.90
N GLY A 277 1.75 2.56 -1.38
CA GLY A 277 1.82 3.19 -2.70
C GLY A 277 3.24 3.57 -3.06
N MET A 278 3.73 4.68 -2.53
CA MET A 278 5.08 5.18 -2.75
C MET A 278 5.95 4.99 -1.51
N GLY A 279 7.28 4.92 -1.67
CA GLY A 279 8.20 4.96 -0.54
C GLY A 279 8.19 6.33 0.13
N PHE A 280 8.43 7.37 -0.65
CA PHE A 280 8.54 8.75 -0.19
C PHE A 280 7.68 9.67 -1.04
N LEU A 281 6.94 10.58 -0.40
CA LEU A 281 6.17 11.62 -1.07
C LEU A 281 6.36 12.96 -0.33
N PHE A 282 6.90 13.94 -1.03
CA PHE A 282 7.12 15.29 -0.51
C PHE A 282 6.30 16.30 -1.31
N GLU A 283 5.52 17.11 -0.62
CA GLU A 283 4.71 18.16 -1.23
C GLU A 283 4.98 19.49 -0.52
N ASN A 284 5.28 20.52 -1.28
CA ASN A 284 5.65 21.85 -0.78
C ASN A 284 6.77 21.79 0.28
N CYS A 285 7.80 21.05 -0.02
CA CYS A 285 8.96 20.86 0.84
C CYS A 285 10.21 21.48 0.21
N SER A 286 11.14 21.90 1.05
CA SER A 286 12.43 22.41 0.63
C SER A 286 13.57 21.72 1.37
N ASN A 287 14.72 21.62 0.71
CA ASN A 287 15.94 21.03 1.24
C ASN A 287 15.72 19.60 1.79
N VAL A 288 15.27 18.72 0.89
CA VAL A 288 15.08 17.29 1.17
C VAL A 288 16.34 16.53 0.74
N ASP A 289 16.90 15.75 1.63
CA ASP A 289 18.08 14.93 1.39
C ASP A 289 17.82 13.47 1.74
N LEU A 290 18.00 12.58 0.77
CA LEU A 290 17.89 11.14 0.93
C LEU A 290 19.25 10.50 0.65
N TYR A 291 19.93 10.03 1.69
CA TYR A 291 21.24 9.43 1.58
C TYR A 291 21.22 7.95 1.97
N LYS A 292 21.70 7.08 1.10
CA LYS A 292 21.66 5.62 1.28
C LYS A 292 20.25 5.11 1.63
N CYS A 293 19.25 5.62 0.94
CA CYS A 293 17.87 5.16 1.06
C CYS A 293 17.53 4.24 -0.10
N VAL A 294 16.84 3.15 0.19
CA VAL A 294 16.47 2.12 -0.77
C VAL A 294 15.00 1.78 -0.62
N VAL A 295 14.32 1.56 -1.74
CA VAL A 295 12.98 0.96 -1.80
C VAL A 295 13.13 -0.35 -2.54
N GLU A 296 12.91 -1.47 -1.86
CA GLU A 296 13.10 -2.81 -2.40
C GLU A 296 12.09 -3.82 -1.84
N PRO A 297 11.70 -4.86 -2.60
CA PRO A 297 10.85 -5.93 -2.07
C PRO A 297 11.51 -6.67 -0.90
N SER A 298 10.70 -7.26 -0.01
CA SER A 298 11.18 -8.14 1.05
C SER A 298 10.93 -9.62 0.74
N GLY A 299 11.84 -10.48 1.18
CA GLY A 299 11.71 -11.92 1.01
C GLY A 299 11.65 -12.35 -0.46
N ASN A 300 10.75 -13.28 -0.77
CA ASN A 300 10.56 -13.82 -2.13
C ASN A 300 9.43 -13.12 -2.91
N ARG A 301 8.98 -11.96 -2.46
CA ARG A 301 7.89 -11.22 -3.10
C ARG A 301 8.37 -10.52 -4.37
N MET A 302 7.47 -10.41 -5.34
CA MET A 302 7.76 -9.77 -6.63
C MET A 302 7.58 -8.24 -6.59
N VAL A 303 6.82 -7.74 -5.62
CA VAL A 303 6.44 -6.31 -5.52
C VAL A 303 6.73 -5.75 -4.15
#